data_d24d7216bb95effa606dd10390ec0bc9
#
_entry.id   d24d7216bb95effa606dd10390ec0bc9
#
_cell.length_a   1.000
_cell.length_b   1.000
_cell.length_c   1.000
_cell.angle_alpha   90.00
_cell.angle_beta   90.00
_cell.angle_gamma   90.00
#
_symmetry.space_group_name_H-M   'P 1'
#
loop_
_entity.id
_entity.type
_entity.pdbx_description
1 polymer ?
#
loop_
_entity_poly.entity_id
_entity_poly.type
_entity_poly.pdbx_seq_one_letter_code
_entity_poly.pdbx_strand_id
1 'polypeptide(L)'
;MPEYPIGKIVFGSAASIDAAYRLFRELPIDETRLAPNRASPFPACRRTLVGEAPVAGIGTFQGSRKQTLTFAPSGKPGWWIRRMDQPEQLDTKVDIANLWTSAQNLVLRSGSPHNYLRMVEHIVALKVGLGIDDVLLKVNSGDPPLFEQSSLPLIKAVEHAGVRETDAPATCVTVKEPVAFGGGRGDFLLFLPAADGERNLRIDCGISWNTVIGDQRVLFDVTPETFRYAALARTNATRRQYLLAKTVGKLFASTRNWGYNERNILIHGHRRFYTEPRFPVGEKFLEPVWHRATLDLMAALALTGEDRFVGTVVSFRAGHTLDCDAVRALYRNDLLVRV
;
A
#
# COMPACT_ATOMS: atom_id res chain seq x y z
N MET A 1 13.89 1.17 22.45
CA MET A 1 12.93 1.06 21.33
C MET A 1 12.29 2.42 21.12
N PRO A 2 11.88 2.79 19.90
CA PRO A 2 11.19 4.06 19.68
C PRO A 2 9.92 4.14 20.53
N GLU A 3 9.68 5.28 21.14
CA GLU A 3 8.48 5.58 21.90
C GLU A 3 7.72 6.69 21.17
N TYR A 4 6.43 6.48 20.96
CA TYR A 4 5.60 7.37 20.18
C TYR A 4 4.46 7.91 21.04
N PRO A 5 4.15 9.23 20.98
CA PRO A 5 2.97 9.77 21.64
C PRO A 5 1.71 9.29 20.89
N ILE A 6 0.69 8.83 21.64
CA ILE A 6 -0.58 8.43 21.04
C ILE A 6 -1.31 9.67 20.50
N GLY A 7 -1.20 10.81 21.20
CA GLY A 7 -1.81 12.05 20.77
C GLY A 7 -3.36 12.03 20.83
N LYS A 8 -3.99 12.77 19.91
CA LYS A 8 -5.45 12.88 19.82
C LYS A 8 -6.06 11.62 19.20
N ILE A 9 -6.95 10.97 19.91
CA ILE A 9 -7.72 9.83 19.38
C ILE A 9 -8.86 10.37 18.52
N VAL A 10 -8.84 10.06 17.23
CA VAL A 10 -9.86 10.52 16.27
C VAL A 10 -11.05 9.58 16.24
N PHE A 11 -10.79 8.26 16.28
CA PHE A 11 -11.80 7.23 16.52
C PHE A 11 -11.17 5.98 17.14
N GLY A 12 -12.01 5.12 17.72
CA GLY A 12 -11.62 3.94 18.48
C GLY A 12 -11.65 4.18 19.98
N SER A 13 -11.48 3.10 20.74
CA SER A 13 -11.44 3.15 22.20
C SER A 13 -10.02 3.45 22.69
N ALA A 14 -9.86 4.45 23.55
CA ALA A 14 -8.58 4.79 24.18
C ALA A 14 -7.97 3.56 24.89
N ALA A 15 -8.76 2.85 25.67
CA ALA A 15 -8.30 1.66 26.40
C ALA A 15 -7.82 0.55 25.44
N SER A 16 -8.49 0.38 24.28
CA SER A 16 -8.09 -0.60 23.27
C SER A 16 -6.79 -0.20 22.58
N ILE A 17 -6.64 1.08 22.22
CA ILE A 17 -5.42 1.62 21.60
C ILE A 17 -4.25 1.50 22.58
N ASP A 18 -4.42 1.88 23.84
CA ASP A 18 -3.38 1.77 24.88
C ASP A 18 -2.93 0.32 25.11
N ALA A 19 -3.89 -0.61 25.17
CA ALA A 19 -3.58 -2.02 25.31
C ALA A 19 -2.81 -2.58 24.09
N ALA A 20 -3.25 -2.23 22.88
CA ALA A 20 -2.59 -2.63 21.64
C ALA A 20 -1.20 -1.99 21.51
N TYR A 21 -1.05 -0.72 21.92
CA TYR A 21 0.23 -0.02 21.89
C TYR A 21 1.24 -0.62 22.87
N ARG A 22 0.81 -1.07 24.04
CA ARG A 22 1.69 -1.81 24.97
C ARG A 22 2.21 -3.10 24.34
N LEU A 23 1.34 -3.90 23.72
CA LEU A 23 1.75 -5.12 23.00
C LEU A 23 2.73 -4.80 21.86
N PHE A 24 2.45 -3.74 21.09
CA PHE A 24 3.35 -3.30 20.01
C PHE A 24 4.74 -2.92 20.52
N ARG A 25 4.83 -2.24 21.68
CA ARG A 25 6.12 -1.86 22.28
C ARG A 25 6.94 -3.06 22.74
N GLU A 26 6.30 -4.16 23.09
CA GLU A 26 6.97 -5.41 23.48
C GLU A 26 7.55 -6.17 22.28
N LEU A 27 7.07 -5.89 21.05
CA LEU A 27 7.60 -6.53 19.86
C LEU A 27 9.04 -6.08 19.57
N PRO A 28 9.98 -7.01 19.41
CA PRO A 28 11.30 -6.65 18.89
C PRO A 28 11.18 -6.13 17.46
N ILE A 29 12.04 -5.19 17.09
CA ILE A 29 12.19 -4.78 15.69
C ILE A 29 13.05 -5.84 15.01
N ASP A 30 12.46 -6.59 14.09
CA ASP A 30 13.15 -7.70 13.40
C ASP A 30 14.08 -7.18 12.31
N GLU A 31 13.71 -6.07 11.63
CA GLU A 31 14.54 -5.46 10.60
C GLU A 31 14.39 -3.93 10.62
N THR A 32 15.52 -3.23 10.45
CA THR A 32 15.58 -1.77 10.40
C THR A 32 16.27 -1.32 9.13
N ARG A 33 15.64 -0.39 8.37
CA ARG A 33 16.19 0.22 7.16
C ARG A 33 15.97 1.74 7.19
N LEU A 34 16.83 2.45 7.91
CA LEU A 34 16.76 3.91 8.07
C LEU A 34 17.73 4.59 7.12
N ALA A 35 17.28 5.69 6.53
CA ALA A 35 18.15 6.59 5.79
C ALA A 35 19.14 7.31 6.75
N PRO A 36 20.33 7.70 6.29
CA PRO A 36 21.31 8.40 7.10
C PRO A 36 20.81 9.72 7.70
N ASN A 37 19.87 10.35 7.01
CA ASN A 37 19.18 11.56 7.47
C ASN A 37 17.70 11.49 7.11
N ARG A 38 16.91 12.41 7.64
CA ARG A 38 15.47 12.52 7.36
C ARG A 38 15.13 13.56 6.29
N ALA A 39 16.07 13.87 5.43
CA ALA A 39 15.81 14.66 4.24
C ALA A 39 14.91 13.89 3.26
N SER A 40 14.31 14.62 2.33
CA SER A 40 13.51 13.97 1.28
C SER A 40 14.37 13.02 0.43
N PRO A 41 13.96 11.78 0.23
CA PRO A 41 14.60 10.88 -0.74
C PRO A 41 14.23 11.24 -2.19
N PHE A 42 13.37 12.24 -2.39
CA PHE A 42 12.85 12.66 -3.68
C PHE A 42 13.13 14.14 -3.94
N PRO A 43 13.28 14.56 -5.22
CA PRO A 43 13.44 15.97 -5.60
C PRO A 43 12.31 16.86 -5.09
N ALA A 44 12.60 18.16 -4.97
CA ALA A 44 11.63 19.17 -4.58
C ALA A 44 10.55 19.44 -5.65
N CYS A 45 10.86 19.14 -6.90
CA CYS A 45 9.89 19.23 -8.00
C CYS A 45 9.07 17.96 -8.15
N ARG A 46 7.89 18.08 -8.73
CA ARG A 46 7.04 16.94 -9.08
C ARG A 46 7.72 16.08 -10.14
N ARG A 47 7.43 14.80 -10.11
CA ARG A 47 8.01 13.82 -11.03
C ARG A 47 6.92 13.12 -11.83
N THR A 48 7.18 12.96 -13.13
CA THR A 48 6.32 12.21 -14.07
C THR A 48 7.16 11.26 -14.91
N LEU A 49 6.51 10.47 -15.75
CA LEU A 49 7.19 9.57 -16.67
C LEU A 49 7.65 10.30 -17.93
N VAL A 50 8.71 9.81 -18.55
CA VAL A 50 9.21 10.28 -19.86
C VAL A 50 8.41 9.67 -21.00
N GLY A 51 8.18 8.36 -20.94
CA GLY A 51 7.49 7.57 -21.96
C GLY A 51 6.43 6.65 -21.40
N GLU A 52 5.88 5.81 -22.25
CA GLU A 52 4.91 4.78 -21.87
C GLU A 52 5.61 3.43 -21.70
N ALA A 53 5.21 2.68 -20.68
CA ALA A 53 5.69 1.31 -20.47
C ALA A 53 4.52 0.36 -20.18
N PRO A 54 4.20 -0.54 -21.10
CA PRO A 54 3.24 -1.60 -20.86
C PRO A 54 3.84 -2.71 -20.01
N VAL A 55 3.03 -3.26 -19.13
CA VAL A 55 3.32 -4.51 -18.41
C VAL A 55 2.08 -5.41 -18.46
N ALA A 56 2.30 -6.70 -18.72
CA ALA A 56 1.22 -7.63 -18.88
C ALA A 56 1.44 -8.89 -18.05
N GLY A 57 0.36 -9.39 -17.48
CA GLY A 57 0.36 -10.59 -16.65
C GLY A 57 -1.01 -11.25 -16.64
N ILE A 58 -1.13 -12.34 -15.93
CA ILE A 58 -2.41 -13.02 -15.73
C ILE A 58 -3.26 -12.18 -14.78
N GLY A 59 -4.54 -11.99 -15.11
CA GLY A 59 -5.48 -11.25 -14.26
C GLY A 59 -5.68 -11.93 -12.89
N THR A 60 -5.82 -11.12 -11.87
CA THR A 60 -5.94 -11.59 -10.47
C THR A 60 -7.22 -12.41 -10.26
N PHE A 61 -8.35 -11.91 -10.77
CA PHE A 61 -9.67 -12.54 -10.56
C PHE A 61 -10.06 -13.50 -11.66
N GLN A 62 -9.69 -13.18 -12.90
CA GLN A 62 -10.03 -13.96 -14.09
C GLN A 62 -8.86 -14.82 -14.60
N GLY A 63 -7.95 -15.25 -13.79
CA GLY A 63 -6.71 -15.98 -13.99
C GLY A 63 -6.38 -16.70 -15.32
N SER A 64 -7.30 -16.70 -16.26
CA SER A 64 -7.12 -17.26 -17.63
C SER A 64 -6.86 -16.20 -18.70
N ARG A 65 -7.03 -14.92 -18.37
CA ARG A 65 -6.88 -13.82 -19.33
C ARG A 65 -5.64 -13.01 -19.03
N LYS A 66 -4.86 -12.73 -20.07
CA LYS A 66 -3.76 -11.79 -20.02
C LYS A 66 -4.33 -10.38 -19.91
N GLN A 67 -3.93 -9.66 -18.88
CA GLN A 67 -4.28 -8.26 -18.63
C GLN A 67 -3.06 -7.39 -18.87
N THR A 68 -3.31 -6.18 -19.39
CA THR A 68 -2.26 -5.21 -19.66
C THR A 68 -2.53 -3.93 -18.88
N LEU A 69 -1.49 -3.41 -18.28
CA LEU A 69 -1.44 -2.14 -17.60
C LEU A 69 -0.30 -1.34 -18.22
N THR A 70 -0.56 -0.08 -18.60
CA THR A 70 0.45 0.79 -19.19
C THR A 70 0.61 2.01 -18.31
N PHE A 71 1.81 2.23 -17.82
CA PHE A 71 2.20 3.48 -17.18
C PHE A 71 2.50 4.50 -18.27
N ALA A 72 1.94 5.70 -18.17
CA ALA A 72 2.10 6.79 -19.12
C ALA A 72 2.29 8.13 -18.40
N PRO A 73 2.95 9.14 -19.03
CA PRO A 73 2.98 10.48 -18.50
C PRO A 73 1.57 11.01 -18.30
N SER A 74 1.35 11.75 -17.20
CA SER A 74 0.07 12.45 -16.98
C SER A 74 0.19 13.89 -17.45
N GLY A 75 -0.82 14.36 -18.17
CA GLY A 75 -0.98 15.79 -18.52
C GLY A 75 -1.63 16.63 -17.41
N LYS A 76 -1.95 16.01 -16.27
CA LYS A 76 -2.61 16.66 -15.12
C LYS A 76 -2.04 16.13 -13.82
N PRO A 77 -2.07 16.92 -12.72
CA PRO A 77 -1.51 16.51 -11.44
C PRO A 77 -2.17 15.27 -10.86
N GLY A 78 -1.35 14.40 -10.21
CA GLY A 78 -1.77 13.19 -9.52
C GLY A 78 -1.74 11.95 -10.38
N TRP A 79 -2.11 10.85 -9.75
CA TRP A 79 -2.28 9.56 -10.41
C TRP A 79 -3.71 9.39 -10.88
N TRP A 80 -3.86 8.94 -12.13
CA TRP A 80 -5.14 8.75 -12.79
C TRP A 80 -5.22 7.36 -13.41
N ILE A 81 -6.37 6.73 -13.34
CA ILE A 81 -6.65 5.42 -13.92
C ILE A 81 -7.65 5.60 -15.05
N ARG A 82 -7.33 5.09 -16.24
CA ARG A 82 -8.21 5.07 -17.42
C ARG A 82 -8.48 3.65 -17.87
N ARG A 83 -9.75 3.28 -17.91
CA ARG A 83 -10.24 2.02 -18.43
C ARG A 83 -10.35 2.10 -19.96
N MET A 84 -9.37 1.49 -20.67
CA MET A 84 -9.33 1.51 -22.14
C MET A 84 -10.39 0.63 -22.80
N ASP A 85 -10.96 -0.30 -22.05
CA ASP A 85 -12.04 -1.19 -22.48
C ASP A 85 -13.44 -0.57 -22.30
N GLN A 86 -13.56 0.60 -21.66
CA GLN A 86 -14.81 1.31 -21.49
C GLN A 86 -14.94 2.40 -22.57
N PRO A 87 -16.12 2.54 -23.23
CA PRO A 87 -16.31 3.53 -24.32
C PRO A 87 -16.01 4.97 -23.88
N GLU A 88 -16.43 5.33 -22.67
CA GLU A 88 -16.31 6.69 -22.14
C GLU A 88 -14.89 7.04 -21.72
N GLN A 89 -14.05 6.05 -21.44
CA GLN A 89 -12.67 6.22 -20.98
C GLN A 89 -12.50 7.26 -19.87
N LEU A 90 -13.43 7.26 -18.91
CA LEU A 90 -13.42 8.20 -17.78
C LEU A 90 -12.20 7.98 -16.88
N ASP A 91 -11.52 9.07 -16.56
CA ASP A 91 -10.39 9.05 -15.65
C ASP A 91 -10.85 8.99 -14.18
N THR A 92 -10.39 7.99 -13.47
CA THR A 92 -10.55 7.87 -12.01
C THR A 92 -9.30 8.36 -11.32
N LYS A 93 -9.38 9.43 -10.53
CA LYS A 93 -8.25 9.91 -9.72
C LYS A 93 -7.93 8.90 -8.61
N VAL A 94 -6.65 8.65 -8.38
CA VAL A 94 -6.17 7.91 -7.20
C VAL A 94 -6.26 8.84 -5.99
N ASP A 95 -7.40 8.76 -5.31
CA ASP A 95 -7.77 9.64 -4.22
C ASP A 95 -8.77 8.92 -3.30
N ILE A 96 -8.78 9.28 -2.03
CA ILE A 96 -9.68 8.69 -1.03
C ILE A 96 -11.17 8.94 -1.35
N ALA A 97 -11.49 10.01 -2.07
CA ALA A 97 -12.86 10.30 -2.51
C ALA A 97 -13.40 9.29 -3.53
N ASN A 98 -12.51 8.66 -4.30
CA ASN A 98 -12.86 7.64 -5.30
C ASN A 98 -12.76 6.21 -4.76
N LEU A 99 -12.40 6.03 -3.48
CA LEU A 99 -12.36 4.72 -2.84
C LEU A 99 -13.77 4.19 -2.65
N TRP A 100 -14.11 3.12 -3.39
CA TRP A 100 -15.41 2.47 -3.29
C TRP A 100 -15.47 1.48 -2.12
N THR A 101 -14.43 0.64 -1.97
CA THR A 101 -14.32 -0.33 -0.86
C THR A 101 -12.87 -0.65 -0.53
N SER A 102 -12.63 -0.99 0.74
CA SER A 102 -11.36 -1.44 1.29
C SER A 102 -11.50 -2.74 2.10
N ALA A 103 -12.65 -3.42 2.02
CA ALA A 103 -12.94 -4.55 2.91
C ALA A 103 -12.03 -5.77 2.71
N GLN A 104 -11.60 -6.05 1.49
CA GLN A 104 -10.71 -7.18 1.15
C GLN A 104 -9.52 -6.75 0.29
N ASN A 105 -9.71 -5.75 -0.52
CA ASN A 105 -8.75 -5.09 -1.38
C ASN A 105 -9.23 -3.67 -1.66
N LEU A 106 -8.34 -2.81 -2.13
CA LEU A 106 -8.72 -1.46 -2.52
C LEU A 106 -9.36 -1.48 -3.90
N VAL A 107 -10.54 -0.88 -4.00
CA VAL A 107 -11.25 -0.69 -5.27
C VAL A 107 -11.50 0.81 -5.47
N LEU A 108 -10.93 1.36 -6.52
CA LEU A 108 -11.21 2.74 -6.95
C LEU A 108 -12.27 2.73 -8.05
N ARG A 109 -13.22 3.69 -7.96
CA ARG A 109 -14.32 3.85 -8.90
C ARG A 109 -14.74 5.31 -9.00
N SER A 110 -15.04 5.77 -10.20
CA SER A 110 -15.68 7.08 -10.42
C SER A 110 -16.64 7.04 -11.61
N GLY A 111 -17.63 7.92 -11.61
CA GLY A 111 -18.62 8.01 -12.67
C GLY A 111 -19.47 6.73 -12.79
N SER A 112 -19.34 6.01 -13.89
CA SER A 112 -20.08 4.77 -14.17
C SER A 112 -19.79 3.66 -13.15
N PRO A 113 -20.80 2.82 -12.80
CA PRO A 113 -20.60 1.62 -11.98
C PRO A 113 -19.56 0.64 -12.53
N HIS A 114 -19.34 0.66 -13.84
CA HIS A 114 -18.39 -0.22 -14.53
C HIS A 114 -16.98 0.35 -14.60
N ASN A 115 -16.80 1.66 -14.31
CA ASN A 115 -15.51 2.34 -14.33
C ASN A 115 -14.78 2.18 -12.99
N TYR A 116 -14.28 0.98 -12.74
CA TYR A 116 -13.55 0.61 -11.53
C TYR A 116 -12.25 -0.14 -11.86
N LEU A 117 -11.30 -0.08 -10.93
CA LEU A 117 -10.14 -0.97 -10.87
C LEU A 117 -10.08 -1.57 -9.47
N ARG A 118 -9.95 -2.90 -9.40
CA ARG A 118 -9.85 -3.66 -8.15
C ARG A 118 -8.40 -3.92 -7.80
N MET A 119 -8.13 -4.20 -6.51
CA MET A 119 -6.81 -4.62 -6.02
C MET A 119 -5.69 -3.67 -6.48
N VAL A 120 -5.96 -2.38 -6.32
CA VAL A 120 -5.04 -1.33 -6.80
C VAL A 120 -3.83 -1.15 -5.90
N GLU A 121 -3.81 -1.74 -4.71
CA GLU A 121 -2.77 -1.57 -3.69
C GLU A 121 -1.37 -1.83 -4.21
N HIS A 122 -1.17 -2.92 -4.94
CA HIS A 122 0.12 -3.27 -5.53
C HIS A 122 0.62 -2.28 -6.58
N ILE A 123 -0.31 -1.48 -7.12
CA ILE A 123 -0.03 -0.50 -8.18
C ILE A 123 0.17 0.89 -7.57
N VAL A 124 -0.79 1.36 -6.77
CA VAL A 124 -0.75 2.74 -6.27
C VAL A 124 0.30 2.96 -5.18
N ALA A 125 0.75 1.90 -4.51
CA ALA A 125 1.89 1.96 -3.58
C ALA A 125 3.18 2.49 -4.25
N LEU A 126 3.33 2.29 -5.58
CA LEU A 126 4.46 2.81 -6.33
C LEU A 126 4.54 4.35 -6.29
N LYS A 127 3.39 5.05 -6.20
CA LYS A 127 3.36 6.50 -6.07
C LYS A 127 4.20 6.96 -4.88
N VAL A 128 3.96 6.37 -3.73
CA VAL A 128 4.66 6.69 -2.48
C VAL A 128 6.08 6.13 -2.50
N GLY A 129 6.24 4.86 -2.90
CA GLY A 129 7.51 4.16 -2.82
C GLY A 129 8.57 4.64 -3.80
N LEU A 130 8.17 5.13 -4.98
CA LEU A 130 9.07 5.67 -6.00
C LEU A 130 9.05 7.20 -6.06
N GLY A 131 8.14 7.86 -5.33
CA GLY A 131 7.99 9.30 -5.32
C GLY A 131 7.67 9.87 -6.71
N ILE A 132 6.74 9.23 -7.43
CA ILE A 132 6.28 9.70 -8.74
C ILE A 132 4.91 10.33 -8.56
N ASP A 133 4.81 11.61 -8.87
CA ASP A 133 3.64 12.41 -8.52
C ASP A 133 2.52 12.34 -9.57
N ASP A 134 2.90 12.24 -10.86
CA ASP A 134 1.96 12.40 -11.97
C ASP A 134 2.06 11.22 -12.95
N VAL A 135 1.03 10.38 -12.99
CA VAL A 135 0.97 9.18 -13.84
C VAL A 135 -0.44 8.98 -14.36
N LEU A 136 -0.56 8.65 -15.64
CA LEU A 136 -1.77 8.07 -16.22
C LEU A 136 -1.58 6.55 -16.34
N LEU A 137 -2.41 5.81 -15.64
CA LEU A 137 -2.46 4.37 -15.68
C LEU A 137 -3.54 3.92 -16.65
N LYS A 138 -3.17 3.39 -17.81
CA LYS A 138 -4.09 2.83 -18.81
C LYS A 138 -4.27 1.34 -18.54
N VAL A 139 -5.50 0.87 -18.36
CA VAL A 139 -5.79 -0.54 -18.07
C VAL A 139 -6.84 -1.08 -19.04
N ASN A 140 -6.66 -2.32 -19.51
CA ASN A 140 -7.59 -2.95 -20.46
C ASN A 140 -8.73 -3.73 -19.78
N SER A 141 -8.82 -3.69 -18.45
CA SER A 141 -9.92 -4.28 -17.68
C SER A 141 -9.95 -3.76 -16.25
N GLY A 142 -11.01 -4.08 -15.49
CA GLY A 142 -11.07 -3.85 -14.03
C GLY A 142 -10.34 -4.90 -13.19
N ASP A 143 -9.67 -5.86 -13.83
CA ASP A 143 -8.93 -6.96 -13.22
C ASP A 143 -7.42 -6.76 -13.46
N PRO A 144 -6.64 -6.29 -12.48
CA PRO A 144 -5.23 -5.99 -12.68
C PRO A 144 -4.40 -7.26 -12.88
N PRO A 145 -3.26 -7.16 -13.57
CA PRO A 145 -2.32 -8.27 -13.68
C PRO A 145 -1.72 -8.62 -12.30
N LEU A 146 -1.49 -9.91 -12.09
CA LEU A 146 -0.84 -10.46 -10.91
C LEU A 146 0.48 -11.14 -11.30
N PHE A 147 1.55 -10.86 -10.56
CA PHE A 147 2.89 -11.33 -10.88
C PHE A 147 3.49 -12.21 -9.78
N GLU A 148 4.33 -13.17 -10.17
CA GLU A 148 5.06 -14.03 -9.24
C GLU A 148 6.07 -13.25 -8.38
N GLN A 149 6.58 -12.14 -8.91
CA GLN A 149 7.50 -11.24 -8.20
C GLN A 149 6.80 -10.04 -7.57
N SER A 150 5.50 -10.19 -7.24
CA SER A 150 4.67 -9.14 -6.66
C SER A 150 4.72 -7.84 -7.47
N SER A 151 5.09 -6.69 -6.89
CA SER A 151 5.12 -5.39 -7.58
C SER A 151 6.41 -5.11 -8.37
N LEU A 152 7.41 -5.98 -8.32
CA LEU A 152 8.69 -5.74 -9.02
C LEU A 152 8.55 -5.54 -10.54
N PRO A 153 7.70 -6.30 -11.28
CA PRO A 153 7.50 -6.04 -12.71
C PRO A 153 6.90 -4.66 -13.00
N LEU A 154 6.07 -4.12 -12.08
CA LEU A 154 5.51 -2.77 -12.18
C LEU A 154 6.62 -1.72 -11.99
N ILE A 155 7.50 -1.90 -11.02
CA ILE A 155 8.66 -1.03 -10.80
C ILE A 155 9.55 -0.99 -12.04
N LYS A 156 9.88 -2.17 -12.61
CA LYS A 156 10.70 -2.26 -13.82
C LYS A 156 10.04 -1.57 -15.02
N ALA A 157 8.72 -1.64 -15.15
CA ALA A 157 8.00 -0.92 -16.20
C ALA A 157 8.14 0.60 -16.03
N VAL A 158 7.97 1.11 -14.81
CA VAL A 158 8.17 2.54 -14.48
C VAL A 158 9.61 2.98 -14.77
N GLU A 159 10.60 2.18 -14.38
CA GLU A 159 12.03 2.44 -14.66
C GLU A 159 12.31 2.47 -16.17
N HIS A 160 11.71 1.56 -16.93
CA HIS A 160 11.83 1.52 -18.39
C HIS A 160 11.18 2.74 -19.05
N ALA A 161 10.03 3.21 -18.55
CA ALA A 161 9.38 4.44 -19.01
C ALA A 161 10.28 5.68 -18.82
N GLY A 162 11.22 5.60 -17.88
CA GLY A 162 12.02 6.73 -17.44
C GLY A 162 11.21 7.72 -16.59
N VAL A 163 11.90 8.40 -15.68
CA VAL A 163 11.29 9.40 -14.80
C VAL A 163 11.99 10.73 -14.99
N ARG A 164 11.22 11.82 -15.09
CA ARG A 164 11.74 13.18 -15.16
C ARG A 164 11.08 14.08 -14.16
N GLU A 165 11.76 15.13 -13.74
CA GLU A 165 11.19 16.22 -12.99
C GLU A 165 10.37 17.15 -13.90
N THR A 166 9.40 17.82 -13.31
CA THR A 166 8.64 18.90 -13.92
C THR A 166 9.04 20.23 -13.29
N ASP A 167 8.59 21.36 -13.86
CA ASP A 167 8.84 22.69 -13.29
C ASP A 167 7.93 22.99 -12.07
N ALA A 168 6.93 22.16 -11.80
CA ALA A 168 6.00 22.36 -10.69
C ALA A 168 6.60 21.84 -9.38
N PRO A 169 6.49 22.59 -8.26
CA PRO A 169 6.94 22.13 -6.96
C PRO A 169 6.10 20.95 -6.46
N ALA A 170 6.73 19.97 -5.83
CA ALA A 170 6.04 18.95 -5.10
C ALA A 170 5.61 19.48 -3.73
N THR A 171 4.36 19.25 -3.37
CA THR A 171 3.82 19.61 -2.07
C THR A 171 3.92 18.42 -1.11
N CYS A 172 4.32 18.70 0.15
CA CYS A 172 4.32 17.73 1.22
C CYS A 172 3.22 18.07 2.23
N VAL A 173 2.59 17.02 2.78
CA VAL A 173 1.62 17.13 3.85
C VAL A 173 2.02 16.25 5.03
N THR A 174 1.73 16.72 6.23
CA THR A 174 1.87 15.96 7.46
C THR A 174 0.66 16.20 8.35
N VAL A 175 0.53 15.46 9.45
CA VAL A 175 -0.50 15.75 10.45
C VAL A 175 -0.12 16.99 11.28
N LYS A 176 -1.12 17.78 11.72
CA LYS A 176 -0.93 18.98 12.54
C LYS A 176 -0.40 18.65 13.94
N GLU A 177 -0.78 17.51 14.47
CA GLU A 177 -0.43 16.98 15.80
C GLU A 177 -0.42 15.45 15.76
N PRO A 178 0.16 14.75 16.74
CA PRO A 178 0.04 13.30 16.83
C PRO A 178 -1.42 12.88 16.92
N VAL A 179 -1.85 11.95 16.04
CA VAL A 179 -3.23 11.45 15.99
C VAL A 179 -3.26 9.93 15.95
N ALA A 180 -4.27 9.36 16.60
CA ALA A 180 -4.48 7.93 16.73
C ALA A 180 -5.83 7.49 16.18
N PHE A 181 -5.83 6.32 15.59
CA PHE A 181 -7.00 5.63 15.05
C PHE A 181 -6.99 4.19 15.53
N GLY A 182 -8.08 3.71 16.13
CA GLY A 182 -8.20 2.35 16.62
C GLY A 182 -9.30 1.59 15.91
N GLY A 183 -9.00 0.36 15.50
CA GLY A 183 -10.01 -0.60 15.08
C GLY A 183 -10.63 -1.34 16.27
N GLY A 184 -11.58 -2.21 15.97
CA GLY A 184 -12.29 -2.98 17.00
C GLY A 184 -11.59 -4.27 17.45
N ARG A 185 -10.35 -4.56 16.96
CA ARG A 185 -9.68 -5.86 17.14
C ARG A 185 -8.32 -5.76 17.83
N GLY A 186 -8.06 -4.65 18.56
CA GLY A 186 -6.74 -4.38 19.15
C GLY A 186 -5.70 -4.04 18.08
N ASP A 187 -6.15 -3.33 17.08
CA ASP A 187 -5.41 -2.76 15.97
C ASP A 187 -5.39 -1.23 16.08
N PHE A 188 -4.31 -0.60 15.65
CA PHE A 188 -4.21 0.85 15.64
C PHE A 188 -3.30 1.38 14.54
N LEU A 189 -3.49 2.66 14.23
CA LEU A 189 -2.59 3.52 13.48
C LEU A 189 -2.28 4.77 14.30
N LEU A 190 -1.01 5.20 14.31
CA LEU A 190 -0.60 6.51 14.79
C LEU A 190 0.04 7.27 13.63
N PHE A 191 -0.32 8.54 13.50
CA PHE A 191 0.33 9.46 12.58
C PHE A 191 1.01 10.55 13.41
N LEU A 192 2.29 10.75 13.17
CA LEU A 192 3.11 11.73 13.86
C LEU A 192 3.60 12.77 12.86
N PRO A 193 3.57 14.06 13.23
CA PRO A 193 4.00 15.12 12.35
C PRO A 193 5.47 14.96 11.96
N ALA A 194 5.82 15.43 10.78
CA ALA A 194 7.21 15.64 10.42
C ALA A 194 7.80 16.76 11.29
N ALA A 195 9.01 16.59 11.78
CA ALA A 195 9.75 17.66 12.41
C ALA A 195 10.18 18.72 11.38
N ASP A 196 10.58 19.90 11.87
CA ASP A 196 11.05 20.97 11.00
C ASP A 196 12.20 20.50 10.11
N GLY A 197 12.06 20.70 8.82
CA GLY A 197 13.03 20.28 7.81
C GLY A 197 12.97 18.81 7.40
N GLU A 198 12.19 17.97 8.10
CA GLU A 198 11.97 16.58 7.67
C GLU A 198 11.01 16.52 6.46
N ARG A 199 11.39 15.72 5.47
CA ARG A 199 10.62 15.55 4.21
C ARG A 199 10.57 14.08 3.79
N ASN A 200 10.74 13.15 4.72
CA ASN A 200 10.62 11.73 4.45
C ASN A 200 9.41 11.12 5.17
N LEU A 201 9.00 9.96 4.71
CA LEU A 201 8.01 9.11 5.37
C LEU A 201 8.74 7.97 6.08
N ARG A 202 8.53 7.83 7.39
CA ARG A 202 8.98 6.71 8.19
C ARG A 202 7.80 5.81 8.53
N ILE A 203 7.97 4.52 8.42
CA ILE A 203 6.97 3.52 8.78
C ILE A 203 7.54 2.58 9.86
N ASP A 204 6.79 2.41 10.94
CA ASP A 204 7.03 1.40 11.98
C ASP A 204 5.80 0.47 12.00
N CYS A 205 5.94 -0.71 11.41
CA CYS A 205 4.83 -1.62 11.19
C CYS A 205 5.03 -2.94 11.91
N GLY A 206 4.05 -3.30 12.75
CA GLY A 206 3.99 -4.58 13.46
C GLY A 206 2.76 -5.39 13.07
N ILE A 207 2.94 -6.69 12.91
CA ILE A 207 1.87 -7.68 12.78
C ILE A 207 2.00 -8.72 13.89
N SER A 208 0.86 -9.32 14.26
CA SER A 208 0.81 -10.39 15.26
C SER A 208 -0.32 -11.33 14.90
N TRP A 209 0.02 -12.51 14.39
CA TRP A 209 -0.94 -13.48 13.90
C TRP A 209 -0.76 -14.83 14.56
N ASN A 210 -1.85 -15.46 14.96
CA ASN A 210 -1.85 -16.82 15.50
C ASN A 210 -1.68 -17.89 14.39
N THR A 211 -0.56 -17.80 13.66
CA THR A 211 -0.16 -18.71 12.60
C THR A 211 1.36 -18.89 12.63
N VAL A 212 1.93 -19.63 11.70
CA VAL A 212 3.39 -19.75 11.55
C VAL A 212 4.11 -18.41 11.29
N ILE A 213 3.38 -17.38 10.91
CA ILE A 213 3.92 -16.02 10.71
C ILE A 213 4.31 -15.39 12.04
N GLY A 214 3.45 -15.55 13.08
CA GLY A 214 3.72 -15.03 14.41
C GLY A 214 3.77 -13.52 14.48
N ASP A 215 4.67 -13.02 15.33
CA ASP A 215 4.92 -11.61 15.61
C ASP A 215 6.10 -11.12 14.77
N GLN A 216 5.88 -10.01 14.03
CA GLN A 216 6.91 -9.40 13.19
C GLN A 216 6.80 -7.89 13.27
N ARG A 217 7.95 -7.17 13.22
CA ARG A 217 8.00 -5.71 13.19
C ARG A 217 9.15 -5.22 12.33
N VAL A 218 8.88 -4.25 11.46
CA VAL A 218 9.87 -3.56 10.62
C VAL A 218 9.79 -2.06 10.83
N LEU A 219 10.97 -1.42 10.87
CA LEU A 219 11.12 0.03 10.99
C LEU A 219 11.96 0.54 9.82
N PHE A 220 11.41 1.41 8.99
CA PHE A 220 12.13 1.89 7.82
C PHE A 220 11.72 3.29 7.36
N ASP A 221 12.63 3.93 6.65
CA ASP A 221 12.35 5.12 5.87
C ASP A 221 11.97 4.71 4.44
N VAL A 222 10.92 5.34 3.91
CA VAL A 222 10.45 5.08 2.54
C VAL A 222 11.40 5.74 1.55
N THR A 223 12.19 4.92 0.90
CA THR A 223 13.11 5.30 -0.19
C THR A 223 12.87 4.39 -1.39
N PRO A 224 13.26 4.77 -2.61
CA PRO A 224 13.18 3.88 -3.77
C PRO A 224 13.87 2.54 -3.56
N GLU A 225 15.00 2.55 -2.84
CA GLU A 225 15.76 1.33 -2.52
C GLU A 225 14.97 0.41 -1.58
N THR A 226 14.49 0.94 -0.45
CA THR A 226 13.71 0.18 0.53
C THR A 226 12.41 -0.34 -0.10
N PHE A 227 11.75 0.50 -0.90
CA PHE A 227 10.52 0.09 -1.58
C PHE A 227 10.79 -1.03 -2.62
N ARG A 228 11.84 -0.93 -3.41
CA ARG A 228 12.21 -1.97 -4.38
C ARG A 228 12.53 -3.31 -3.70
N TYR A 229 13.23 -3.26 -2.56
CA TYR A 229 13.46 -4.45 -1.75
C TYR A 229 12.14 -5.07 -1.30
N ALA A 230 11.28 -4.30 -0.66
CA ALA A 230 10.03 -4.77 -0.08
C ALA A 230 8.95 -5.13 -1.13
N ALA A 231 9.02 -4.56 -2.32
CA ALA A 231 8.07 -4.83 -3.42
C ALA A 231 8.08 -6.29 -3.93
N LEU A 232 9.02 -7.10 -3.46
CA LEU A 232 9.04 -8.55 -3.68
C LEU A 232 8.06 -9.30 -2.77
N ALA A 233 7.54 -8.67 -1.71
CA ALA A 233 6.63 -9.30 -0.77
C ALA A 233 5.28 -9.60 -1.43
N ARG A 234 4.88 -10.86 -1.39
CA ARG A 234 3.63 -11.34 -1.99
C ARG A 234 2.46 -11.18 -1.01
N THR A 235 1.27 -11.01 -1.57
CA THR A 235 0.02 -11.20 -0.82
C THR A 235 0.03 -12.57 -0.16
N ASN A 236 -0.49 -12.63 1.06
CA ASN A 236 -0.54 -13.88 1.82
C ASN A 236 -1.98 -14.36 2.00
N ALA A 237 -2.14 -15.68 2.12
CA ALA A 237 -3.40 -16.31 2.43
C ALA A 237 -3.20 -17.58 3.25
N THR A 238 -4.15 -17.87 4.13
CA THR A 238 -4.16 -19.19 4.76
C THR A 238 -4.47 -20.27 3.71
N ARG A 239 -3.95 -21.47 3.92
CA ARG A 239 -4.27 -22.61 3.04
C ARG A 239 -5.77 -22.82 2.88
N ARG A 240 -6.55 -22.59 3.94
CA ARG A 240 -8.01 -22.70 3.90
C ARG A 240 -8.64 -21.66 2.96
N GLN A 241 -8.21 -20.38 3.05
CA GLN A 241 -8.67 -19.32 2.16
C GLN A 241 -8.29 -19.61 0.71
N TYR A 242 -7.05 -20.07 0.47
CA TYR A 242 -6.59 -20.44 -0.86
C TYR A 242 -7.44 -21.55 -1.49
N LEU A 243 -7.68 -22.65 -0.75
CA LEU A 243 -8.52 -23.75 -1.24
C LEU A 243 -9.96 -23.30 -1.46
N LEU A 244 -10.52 -22.49 -0.57
CA LEU A 244 -11.88 -21.93 -0.73
C LEU A 244 -11.98 -21.10 -2.01
N ALA A 245 -11.01 -20.21 -2.27
CA ALA A 245 -10.98 -19.39 -3.49
C ALA A 245 -10.88 -20.25 -4.76
N LYS A 246 -10.14 -21.36 -4.72
CA LYS A 246 -9.97 -22.27 -5.86
C LYS A 246 -11.15 -23.21 -6.11
N THR A 247 -12.02 -23.45 -5.12
CA THR A 247 -13.14 -24.39 -5.19
C THR A 247 -14.47 -23.62 -5.21
N VAL A 248 -15.05 -23.37 -4.05
CA VAL A 248 -16.36 -22.72 -3.86
C VAL A 248 -16.36 -21.27 -4.34
N GLY A 249 -15.25 -20.59 -4.23
CA GLY A 249 -15.06 -19.21 -4.69
C GLY A 249 -15.36 -19.01 -6.19
N LYS A 250 -15.39 -20.08 -6.98
CA LYS A 250 -15.83 -20.00 -8.38
C LYS A 250 -17.25 -19.45 -8.56
N LEU A 251 -18.08 -19.59 -7.55
CA LEU A 251 -19.50 -19.17 -7.60
C LEU A 251 -19.67 -17.69 -7.23
N PHE A 252 -18.70 -17.09 -6.57
CA PHE A 252 -18.80 -15.72 -6.03
C PHE A 252 -17.72 -14.81 -6.61
N ALA A 253 -18.11 -13.75 -7.31
CA ALA A 253 -17.20 -12.84 -7.99
C ALA A 253 -16.11 -12.23 -7.09
N SER A 254 -16.44 -11.96 -5.81
CA SER A 254 -15.51 -11.37 -4.83
C SER A 254 -14.42 -12.34 -4.34
N THR A 255 -14.60 -13.65 -4.56
CA THR A 255 -13.67 -14.70 -4.12
C THR A 255 -13.05 -15.48 -5.27
N ARG A 256 -13.31 -15.05 -6.53
CA ARG A 256 -12.74 -15.64 -7.75
C ARG A 256 -11.29 -15.23 -7.95
N ASN A 257 -10.40 -15.61 -7.07
CA ASN A 257 -8.98 -15.31 -7.22
C ASN A 257 -8.28 -16.40 -8.05
N TRP A 258 -8.71 -16.61 -9.30
CA TRP A 258 -8.18 -17.68 -10.15
C TRP A 258 -6.75 -17.46 -10.60
N GLY A 259 -6.32 -16.19 -10.67
CA GLY A 259 -4.93 -15.83 -10.93
C GLY A 259 -3.96 -16.19 -9.80
N TYR A 260 -4.48 -16.38 -8.57
CA TYR A 260 -3.67 -16.81 -7.45
C TYR A 260 -3.13 -18.23 -7.66
N ASN A 261 -1.83 -18.40 -7.43
CA ASN A 261 -1.14 -19.68 -7.47
C ASN A 261 -0.01 -19.71 -6.44
N GLU A 262 0.63 -20.85 -6.27
CA GLU A 262 1.69 -21.04 -5.28
C GLU A 262 2.96 -20.21 -5.52
N ARG A 263 3.12 -19.60 -6.70
CA ARG A 263 4.27 -18.76 -7.03
C ARG A 263 4.03 -17.28 -6.70
N ASN A 264 2.78 -16.82 -6.87
CA ASN A 264 2.45 -15.39 -6.74
C ASN A 264 1.77 -15.00 -5.42
N ILE A 265 1.47 -15.97 -4.53
CA ILE A 265 1.04 -15.68 -3.15
C ILE A 265 1.81 -16.53 -2.15
N LEU A 266 1.93 -16.02 -0.92
CA LEU A 266 2.44 -16.74 0.22
C LEU A 266 1.30 -17.53 0.89
N ILE A 267 1.34 -18.86 0.82
CA ILE A 267 0.34 -19.73 1.45
C ILE A 267 0.90 -20.26 2.77
N HIS A 268 0.16 -20.02 3.85
CA HIS A 268 0.57 -20.41 5.19
C HIS A 268 -0.52 -21.14 5.99
N GLY A 269 -0.15 -21.74 7.10
CA GLY A 269 -1.04 -22.36 8.06
C GLY A 269 -0.65 -22.00 9.50
N HIS A 270 -1.18 -22.77 10.47
CA HIS A 270 -0.82 -22.55 11.87
C HIS A 270 0.61 -22.96 12.19
N ARG A 271 1.13 -24.02 11.55
CA ARG A 271 2.42 -24.64 11.92
C ARG A 271 3.47 -24.63 10.84
N ARG A 272 3.13 -24.30 9.58
CA ARG A 272 4.08 -24.29 8.46
C ARG A 272 3.64 -23.37 7.34
N PHE A 273 4.61 -22.96 6.53
CA PHE A 273 4.39 -22.41 5.21
C PHE A 273 4.11 -23.55 4.21
N TYR A 274 3.29 -23.30 3.20
CA TYR A 274 3.00 -24.21 2.09
C TYR A 274 3.66 -23.77 0.79
N THR A 275 4.08 -22.51 0.74
CA THR A 275 4.94 -21.95 -0.31
C THR A 275 6.18 -21.39 0.38
N GLU A 276 7.30 -21.39 -0.32
CA GLU A 276 8.56 -20.88 0.21
C GLU A 276 8.43 -19.38 0.53
N PRO A 277 8.64 -18.95 1.78
CA PRO A 277 8.55 -17.55 2.17
C PRO A 277 9.85 -16.83 1.86
N ARG A 278 9.76 -15.49 1.74
CA ARG A 278 10.87 -14.57 1.44
C ARG A 278 11.29 -13.78 2.68
N PHE A 279 12.39 -13.03 2.56
CA PHE A 279 12.93 -12.14 3.61
C PHE A 279 13.29 -12.90 4.91
N PRO A 280 14.22 -13.85 4.85
CA PRO A 280 14.67 -14.57 6.05
C PRO A 280 15.46 -13.64 6.98
N VAL A 281 15.08 -13.61 8.25
CA VAL A 281 15.81 -12.93 9.33
C VAL A 281 15.81 -13.85 10.56
N GLY A 282 16.95 -14.43 10.89
CA GLY A 282 17.03 -15.48 11.90
C GLY A 282 16.10 -16.65 11.57
N GLU A 283 15.20 -16.98 12.47
CA GLU A 283 14.20 -18.04 12.28
C GLU A 283 12.89 -17.56 11.66
N LYS A 284 12.77 -16.25 11.38
CA LYS A 284 11.57 -15.63 10.83
C LYS A 284 11.68 -15.37 9.33
N PHE A 285 10.51 -15.23 8.70
CA PHE A 285 10.38 -14.77 7.31
C PHE A 285 9.48 -13.55 7.28
N LEU A 286 10.03 -12.40 7.00
CA LEU A 286 9.37 -11.10 7.15
C LEU A 286 8.52 -10.70 5.93
N GLU A 287 8.25 -11.60 4.99
CA GLU A 287 7.42 -11.31 3.82
C GLU A 287 6.04 -10.73 4.17
N PRO A 288 5.30 -11.27 5.19
CA PRO A 288 3.99 -10.73 5.55
C PRO A 288 4.04 -9.29 6.09
N VAL A 289 4.99 -8.96 6.96
CA VAL A 289 5.08 -7.60 7.51
C VAL A 289 5.56 -6.61 6.46
N TRP A 290 6.48 -7.00 5.56
CA TRP A 290 6.89 -6.16 4.44
C TRP A 290 5.74 -5.91 3.46
N HIS A 291 4.95 -6.93 3.11
CA HIS A 291 3.74 -6.74 2.31
C HIS A 291 2.79 -5.74 2.98
N ARG A 292 2.50 -5.96 4.26
CA ARG A 292 1.59 -5.10 5.03
C ARG A 292 2.07 -3.65 5.07
N ALA A 293 3.36 -3.42 5.30
CA ALA A 293 3.91 -2.08 5.43
C ALA A 293 3.99 -1.33 4.09
N THR A 294 4.36 -2.03 3.00
CA THR A 294 4.73 -1.38 1.74
C THR A 294 3.68 -1.48 0.65
N LEU A 295 2.84 -2.49 0.64
CA LEU A 295 1.83 -2.65 -0.39
C LEU A 295 0.42 -2.31 0.11
N ASP A 296 0.12 -2.55 1.38
CA ASP A 296 -1.18 -2.21 1.93
C ASP A 296 -1.21 -0.78 2.50
N LEU A 297 -0.36 -0.49 3.50
CA LEU A 297 -0.35 0.80 4.19
C LEU A 297 0.03 1.95 3.24
N MET A 298 1.10 1.78 2.45
CA MET A 298 1.52 2.82 1.51
C MET A 298 0.49 3.04 0.40
N ALA A 299 -0.29 2.03 0.02
CA ALA A 299 -1.40 2.20 -0.92
C ALA A 299 -2.50 3.11 -0.34
N ALA A 300 -2.82 2.96 0.94
CA ALA A 300 -3.76 3.86 1.61
C ALA A 300 -3.19 5.29 1.66
N LEU A 301 -1.90 5.46 1.97
CA LEU A 301 -1.22 6.76 1.96
C LEU A 301 -1.16 7.37 0.55
N ALA A 302 -1.11 6.56 -0.51
CA ALA A 302 -1.20 7.06 -1.89
C ALA A 302 -2.53 7.74 -2.21
N LEU A 303 -3.60 7.44 -1.45
CA LEU A 303 -4.91 8.07 -1.58
C LEU A 303 -4.99 9.47 -0.98
N THR A 304 -3.90 10.01 -0.45
CA THR A 304 -3.79 11.43 -0.05
C THR A 304 -3.75 12.40 -1.25
N GLY A 305 -4.17 11.97 -2.44
CA GLY A 305 -4.32 12.81 -3.62
C GLY A 305 -2.99 13.19 -4.26
N GLU A 306 -2.71 14.49 -4.40
CA GLU A 306 -1.54 14.99 -5.14
C GLU A 306 -0.30 15.16 -4.27
N ASP A 307 -0.49 15.31 -2.96
CA ASP A 307 0.57 15.63 -2.03
C ASP A 307 1.38 14.39 -1.62
N ARG A 308 2.62 14.59 -1.22
CA ARG A 308 3.47 13.56 -0.61
C ARG A 308 3.26 13.59 0.90
N PHE A 309 2.82 12.49 1.49
CA PHE A 309 2.73 12.40 2.94
C PHE A 309 4.11 12.21 3.55
N VAL A 310 4.44 13.01 4.57
CA VAL A 310 5.72 12.99 5.32
C VAL A 310 5.47 12.91 6.82
N GLY A 311 6.46 12.45 7.57
CA GLY A 311 6.35 12.21 9.01
C GLY A 311 6.49 10.73 9.36
N THR A 312 5.93 10.29 10.49
CA THR A 312 6.00 8.90 10.92
C THR A 312 4.63 8.28 11.02
N VAL A 313 4.47 7.08 10.47
CA VAL A 313 3.25 6.26 10.61
C VAL A 313 3.60 4.99 11.35
N VAL A 314 2.91 4.76 12.47
CA VAL A 314 3.02 3.53 13.25
C VAL A 314 1.76 2.70 13.01
N SER A 315 1.91 1.43 12.66
CA SER A 315 0.83 0.52 12.33
C SER A 315 0.96 -0.78 13.10
N PHE A 316 -0.08 -1.19 13.81
CA PHE A 316 -0.11 -2.48 14.48
C PHE A 316 -1.42 -3.23 14.19
N ARG A 317 -1.31 -4.46 13.69
CA ARG A 317 -2.44 -5.34 13.34
C ARG A 317 -3.47 -4.71 12.42
N ALA A 318 -3.24 -3.50 11.93
CA ALA A 318 -4.15 -2.79 11.03
C ALA A 318 -4.28 -3.52 9.69
N GLY A 319 -5.32 -3.19 8.96
CA GLY A 319 -5.59 -3.71 7.62
C GLY A 319 -6.22 -2.62 6.76
N HIS A 320 -6.49 -2.92 5.49
CA HIS A 320 -6.98 -1.97 4.49
C HIS A 320 -8.12 -1.07 4.97
N THR A 321 -9.07 -1.63 5.72
CA THR A 321 -10.24 -0.86 6.20
C THR A 321 -9.79 0.23 7.17
N LEU A 322 -9.00 -0.12 8.19
CA LEU A 322 -8.52 0.86 9.18
C LEU A 322 -7.61 1.90 8.51
N ASP A 323 -6.72 1.49 7.59
CA ASP A 323 -5.84 2.39 6.87
C ASP A 323 -6.61 3.44 6.08
N CYS A 324 -7.59 2.99 5.30
CA CYS A 324 -8.39 3.88 4.46
C CYS A 324 -9.34 4.77 5.28
N ASP A 325 -9.89 4.24 6.37
CA ASP A 325 -10.74 5.01 7.27
C ASP A 325 -9.93 6.09 8.00
N ALA A 326 -8.69 5.78 8.40
CA ALA A 326 -7.77 6.76 8.95
C ALA A 326 -7.44 7.87 7.94
N VAL A 327 -7.03 7.51 6.71
CA VAL A 327 -6.76 8.51 5.65
C VAL A 327 -8.01 9.36 5.36
N ARG A 328 -9.19 8.76 5.30
CA ARG A 328 -10.45 9.50 5.12
C ARG A 328 -10.72 10.46 6.29
N ALA A 329 -10.42 10.05 7.52
CA ALA A 329 -10.61 10.87 8.71
C ALA A 329 -9.59 12.02 8.78
N LEU A 330 -8.35 11.83 8.29
CA LEU A 330 -7.37 12.92 8.17
C LEU A 330 -7.93 14.09 7.36
N TYR A 331 -8.61 13.82 6.24
CA TYR A 331 -9.26 14.86 5.42
C TYR A 331 -10.52 15.41 6.06
N ARG A 332 -11.44 14.56 6.52
CA ARG A 332 -12.73 14.99 7.07
C ARG A 332 -12.62 15.87 8.29
N ASN A 333 -11.59 15.67 9.11
CA ASN A 333 -11.36 16.41 10.33
C ASN A 333 -10.29 17.49 10.18
N ASP A 334 -9.88 17.82 8.96
CA ASP A 334 -8.86 18.85 8.67
C ASP A 334 -7.58 18.66 9.52
N LEU A 335 -7.07 17.43 9.58
CA LEU A 335 -5.90 17.09 10.41
C LEU A 335 -4.58 17.25 9.67
N LEU A 336 -4.59 17.54 8.38
CA LEU A 336 -3.39 17.71 7.55
C LEU A 336 -2.97 19.16 7.46
N VAL A 337 -1.66 19.39 7.34
CA VAL A 337 -1.03 20.68 7.06
C VAL A 337 0.06 20.52 6.01
N ARG A 338 0.22 21.51 5.14
CA ARG A 338 1.34 21.57 4.17
C ARG A 338 2.62 22.02 4.87
N VAL A 339 3.74 21.42 4.48
CA VAL A 339 5.09 21.69 5.02
C VAL A 339 6.13 21.81 3.91
#